data_34cc3257b313efdc4142dcb542c58f3b
#
_entry.id   34cc3257b313efdc4142dcb542c58f3b
#
_cell.length_a   1.000
_cell.length_b   1.000
_cell.length_c   1.000
_cell.angle_alpha   90.00
_cell.angle_beta   90.00
_cell.angle_gamma   90.00
#
_symmetry.space_group_name_H-M   'P 1'
#
loop_
_entity.id
_entity.type
_entity.pdbx_description
1 polymer ?
#
loop_
_entity_poly.entity_id
_entity_poly.type
_entity_poly.pdbx_seq_one_letter_code
_entity_poly.pdbx_strand_id
1 'polypeptide(L)'
;CTMKKLLLALFASCVCVVAAHAQNNSNRISIGAGCLYENGLDLTLSYEHEMRHHTSWEFFANGYLKWDECSSCKHICPESFWKNYRSYGFGVAYKPCITRGRNNFGNVRIGASAGSDTNRFLGGIHLGYEHNYALNSGWMLFWQVKTDLMIKGEDLFRTGIVLGFKLPVK
;
A
#
# COMPACT_ATOMS: atom_id res chain seq x y z
N CYS A 1 -11.36 15.96 -20.37
CA CYS A 1 -11.61 16.46 -18.99
C CYS A 1 -12.71 15.71 -18.26
N THR A 2 -13.69 15.15 -18.97
CA THR A 2 -14.84 14.41 -18.43
C THR A 2 -14.49 13.03 -17.86
N MET A 3 -13.59 12.29 -18.49
CA MET A 3 -13.18 10.95 -18.02
C MET A 3 -12.50 10.98 -16.65
N LYS A 4 -11.68 11.99 -16.35
CA LYS A 4 -11.03 12.13 -15.03
C LYS A 4 -12.05 12.36 -13.92
N LYS A 5 -13.07 13.16 -14.19
CA LYS A 5 -14.16 13.44 -13.22
C LYS A 5 -15.03 12.20 -12.99
N LEU A 6 -15.28 11.40 -14.03
CA LEU A 6 -16.05 10.15 -13.93
C LEU A 6 -15.31 9.09 -13.10
N LEU A 7 -13.99 8.97 -13.29
CA LEU A 7 -13.14 8.05 -12.51
C LEU A 7 -13.10 8.45 -11.02
N LEU A 8 -13.01 9.75 -10.75
CA LEU A 8 -13.02 10.28 -9.38
C LEU A 8 -14.38 10.05 -8.70
N ALA A 9 -15.48 10.23 -9.43
CA ALA A 9 -16.82 9.97 -8.93
C ALA A 9 -17.09 8.48 -8.67
N LEU A 10 -16.60 7.60 -9.54
CA LEU A 10 -16.67 6.15 -9.35
C LEU A 10 -15.84 5.71 -8.14
N PHE A 11 -14.66 6.27 -7.95
CA PHE A 11 -13.80 6.00 -6.79
C PHE A 11 -14.46 6.48 -5.49
N ALA A 12 -15.02 7.69 -5.48
CA ALA A 12 -15.75 8.24 -4.33
C ALA A 12 -16.99 7.42 -3.99
N SER A 13 -17.75 6.94 -5.01
CA SER A 13 -18.93 6.09 -4.79
C SER A 13 -18.57 4.70 -4.26
N CYS A 14 -17.49 4.07 -4.73
CA CYS A 14 -16.97 2.81 -4.16
C CYS A 14 -16.57 2.97 -2.69
N VAL A 15 -15.88 4.04 -2.33
CA VAL A 15 -15.50 4.30 -0.94
C VAL A 15 -16.73 4.52 -0.05
N CYS A 16 -17.75 5.22 -0.53
CA CYS A 16 -18.99 5.44 0.23
C CYS A 16 -19.83 4.16 0.42
N VAL A 17 -19.89 3.27 -0.56
CA VAL A 17 -20.66 2.01 -0.45
C VAL A 17 -20.02 1.05 0.55
N VAL A 18 -18.69 1.02 0.64
CA VAL A 18 -17.96 0.17 1.61
C VAL A 18 -18.15 0.68 3.05
N ALA A 19 -18.28 1.99 3.24
CA ALA A 19 -18.50 2.58 4.55
C ALA A 19 -19.90 2.28 5.15
N ALA A 20 -20.89 1.96 4.32
CA ALA A 20 -22.27 1.74 4.76
C ALA A 20 -22.56 0.33 5.34
N HIS A 21 -21.66 -0.64 5.21
CA HIS A 21 -21.90 -2.03 5.64
C HIS A 21 -21.17 -2.44 6.92
N ALA A 22 -20.63 -1.49 7.68
CA ALA A 22 -19.79 -1.74 8.85
C ALA A 22 -20.57 -1.90 10.16
N GLN A 23 -21.43 -2.90 10.25
CA GLN A 23 -21.98 -3.34 11.55
C GLN A 23 -21.26 -4.58 12.03
N ASN A 24 -20.38 -4.45 13.02
CA ASN A 24 -19.64 -5.47 13.80
C ASN A 24 -18.26 -5.91 13.34
N ASN A 25 -17.69 -5.40 12.28
CA ASN A 25 -16.29 -5.65 11.92
C ASN A 25 -15.51 -4.34 12.08
N SER A 26 -14.29 -4.39 12.60
CA SER A 26 -13.47 -3.18 12.72
C SER A 26 -12.85 -2.85 11.36
N ASN A 27 -13.27 -1.72 10.80
CA ASN A 27 -12.67 -1.20 9.58
C ASN A 27 -11.54 -0.24 9.95
N ARG A 28 -10.50 -0.21 9.12
CA ARG A 28 -9.34 0.66 9.34
C ARG A 28 -8.87 1.30 8.06
N ILE A 29 -8.42 2.54 8.16
CA ILE A 29 -7.62 3.19 7.12
C ILE A 29 -6.18 3.11 7.57
N SER A 30 -5.28 2.69 6.68
CA SER A 30 -3.85 2.67 6.96
C SER A 30 -3.07 3.55 6.00
N ILE A 31 -2.03 4.15 6.53
CA ILE A 31 -1.07 4.97 5.79
C ILE A 31 0.30 4.42 6.12
N GLY A 32 1.07 4.07 5.10
CA GLY A 32 2.42 3.54 5.23
C GLY A 32 3.39 4.21 4.28
N ALA A 33 4.63 4.31 4.72
CA ALA A 33 5.76 4.73 3.91
C ALA A 33 6.91 3.74 4.09
N GLY A 34 7.63 3.45 3.03
CA GLY A 34 8.70 2.47 3.07
C GLY A 34 9.83 2.73 2.11
N CYS A 35 10.97 2.16 2.44
CA CYS A 35 12.14 2.15 1.58
C CYS A 35 12.26 0.77 0.96
N LEU A 36 12.36 0.75 -0.36
CA LEU A 36 12.56 -0.45 -1.13
C LEU A 36 14.01 -0.53 -1.61
N TYR A 37 14.47 -1.75 -1.83
CA TYR A 37 15.77 -2.00 -2.42
C TYR A 37 15.90 -1.25 -3.76
N GLU A 38 17.11 -0.86 -4.12
CA GLU A 38 17.42 -0.07 -5.33
C GLU A 38 16.82 1.36 -5.36
N ASN A 39 16.93 2.07 -4.23
CA ASN A 39 16.56 3.47 -4.14
C ASN A 39 15.07 3.74 -4.42
N GLY A 40 14.20 2.86 -3.93
CA GLY A 40 12.74 3.00 -4.04
C GLY A 40 12.10 3.57 -2.79
N LEU A 41 11.18 4.52 -2.96
CA LEU A 41 10.24 4.97 -1.93
C LEU A 41 8.85 4.47 -2.28
N ASP A 42 8.21 3.82 -1.32
CA ASP A 42 6.83 3.35 -1.43
C ASP A 42 5.93 4.13 -0.47
N LEU A 43 4.82 4.62 -0.99
CA LEU A 43 3.77 5.25 -0.21
C LEU A 43 2.49 4.45 -0.44
N THR A 44 1.92 3.94 0.63
CA THR A 44 0.70 3.13 0.56
C THR A 44 -0.39 3.75 1.41
N LEU A 45 -1.56 3.92 0.81
CA LEU A 45 -2.82 4.24 1.47
C LEU A 45 -3.75 3.05 1.30
N SER A 46 -4.33 2.53 2.38
CA SER A 46 -5.26 1.42 2.25
C SER A 46 -6.45 1.49 3.19
N TYR A 47 -7.50 0.78 2.79
CA TYR A 47 -8.68 0.50 3.59
C TYR A 47 -8.71 -0.99 3.89
N GLU A 48 -8.77 -1.33 5.17
CA GLU A 48 -8.83 -2.71 5.65
C GLU A 48 -10.20 -3.00 6.25
N HIS A 49 -10.80 -4.07 5.78
CA HIS A 49 -11.98 -4.68 6.36
C HIS A 49 -11.56 -5.89 7.18
N GLU A 50 -11.52 -5.72 8.50
CA GLU A 50 -11.13 -6.78 9.42
C GLU A 50 -12.30 -7.74 9.64
N MET A 51 -12.04 -9.01 9.40
CA MET A 51 -12.94 -10.13 9.68
C MET A 51 -12.60 -10.77 11.02
N ARG A 52 -13.22 -11.91 11.28
CA ARG A 52 -12.91 -12.71 12.47
C ARG A 52 -11.42 -13.07 12.53
N HIS A 53 -10.90 -13.04 13.75
CA HIS A 53 -9.54 -13.51 14.03
C HIS A 53 -8.42 -12.67 13.42
N HIS A 54 -8.59 -11.37 13.28
CA HIS A 54 -7.60 -10.44 12.70
C HIS A 54 -7.20 -10.75 11.25
N THR A 55 -8.02 -11.55 10.56
CA THR A 55 -7.90 -11.72 9.11
C THR A 55 -8.58 -10.54 8.43
N SER A 56 -8.01 -10.00 7.37
CA SER A 56 -8.59 -8.84 6.70
C SER A 56 -8.49 -8.90 5.17
N TRP A 57 -9.42 -8.21 4.52
CA TRP A 57 -9.29 -7.76 3.15
C TRP A 57 -8.78 -6.33 3.14
N GLU A 58 -7.81 -6.06 2.30
CA GLU A 58 -7.21 -4.76 2.12
C GLU A 58 -7.43 -4.29 0.69
N PHE A 59 -7.97 -3.08 0.54
CA PHE A 59 -8.02 -2.33 -0.72
C PHE A 59 -6.97 -1.23 -0.61
N PHE A 60 -6.01 -1.23 -1.50
CA PHE A 60 -4.88 -0.32 -1.38
C PHE A 60 -4.61 0.48 -2.66
N ALA A 61 -4.11 1.69 -2.46
CA ALA A 61 -3.46 2.50 -3.47
C ALA A 61 -2.01 2.67 -3.07
N ASN A 62 -1.10 2.40 -3.99
CA ASN A 62 0.31 2.65 -3.74
C ASN A 62 0.92 3.55 -4.79
N GLY A 63 1.87 4.39 -4.35
CA GLY A 63 2.74 5.20 -5.17
C GLY A 63 4.18 4.76 -4.96
N TYR A 64 4.89 4.51 -6.04
CA TYR A 64 6.29 4.15 -6.04
C TYR A 64 7.11 5.20 -6.75
N LEU A 65 8.19 5.63 -6.12
CA LEU A 65 9.17 6.56 -6.64
C LEU A 65 10.54 5.90 -6.58
N LYS A 66 11.28 5.94 -7.67
CA LYS A 66 12.67 5.50 -7.71
C LYS A 66 13.53 6.72 -8.03
N TRP A 67 14.58 6.93 -7.24
CA TRP A 67 15.54 7.99 -7.48
C TRP A 67 16.89 7.42 -7.90
N ASP A 68 17.62 8.20 -8.68
CA ASP A 68 18.95 7.86 -9.14
C ASP A 68 19.92 8.99 -8.79
N GLU A 69 21.21 8.70 -8.77
CA GLU A 69 22.22 9.72 -8.62
C GLU A 69 22.30 10.57 -9.90
N CYS A 70 22.37 11.86 -9.71
CA CYS A 70 22.56 12.77 -10.84
C CYS A 70 23.92 12.50 -11.52
N SER A 71 23.92 12.26 -12.83
CA SER A 71 25.12 11.96 -13.60
C SER A 71 26.16 13.09 -13.58
N SER A 72 25.74 14.33 -13.33
CA SER A 72 26.61 15.50 -13.31
C SER A 72 27.19 15.84 -11.95
N CYS A 73 26.43 15.65 -10.85
CA CYS A 73 26.87 16.02 -9.49
C CYS A 73 27.11 14.84 -8.56
N LYS A 74 26.80 13.62 -8.97
CA LYS A 74 26.91 12.39 -8.17
C LYS A 74 26.19 12.45 -6.81
N HIS A 75 25.19 13.31 -6.69
CA HIS A 75 24.35 13.46 -5.52
C HIS A 75 22.88 13.34 -5.90
N ILE A 76 22.02 13.03 -4.94
CA ILE A 76 20.56 13.02 -5.12
C ILE A 76 20.10 14.48 -5.17
N CYS A 77 19.78 14.96 -6.37
CA CYS A 77 19.23 16.30 -6.58
C CYS A 77 17.69 16.24 -6.58
N PRO A 78 17.00 17.35 -6.25
CA PRO A 78 15.54 17.40 -6.35
C PRO A 78 15.03 17.03 -7.75
N GLU A 79 15.77 17.34 -8.79
CA GLU A 79 15.42 16.95 -10.16
C GLU A 79 15.54 15.43 -10.39
N SER A 80 16.61 14.78 -9.90
CA SER A 80 16.79 13.34 -10.05
C SER A 80 15.78 12.56 -9.20
N PHE A 81 15.38 13.10 -8.04
CA PHE A 81 14.35 12.49 -7.19
C PHE A 81 12.97 12.49 -7.85
N TRP A 82 12.55 13.61 -8.45
CA TRP A 82 11.19 13.74 -8.97
C TRP A 82 11.03 13.36 -10.43
N LYS A 83 12.09 13.38 -11.23
CA LYS A 83 12.03 13.12 -12.67
C LYS A 83 12.36 11.70 -13.07
N ASN A 84 12.86 10.89 -12.15
CA ASN A 84 13.19 9.50 -12.43
C ASN A 84 11.92 8.64 -12.58
N TYR A 85 11.94 7.41 -12.27
CA TYR A 85 10.80 6.51 -12.44
C TYR A 85 9.77 6.68 -11.34
N ARG A 86 8.50 6.72 -11.71
CA ARG A 86 7.36 6.74 -10.80
C ARG A 86 6.22 5.88 -11.35
N SER A 87 5.58 5.18 -10.46
CA SER A 87 4.38 4.40 -10.79
C SER A 87 3.35 4.50 -9.68
N TYR A 88 2.11 4.28 -10.04
CA TYR A 88 1.00 4.22 -9.12
C TYR A 88 0.12 3.02 -9.45
N GLY A 89 -0.52 2.46 -8.45
CA GLY A 89 -1.37 1.30 -8.60
C GLY A 89 -2.47 1.23 -7.57
N PHE A 90 -3.49 0.47 -7.91
CA PHE A 90 -4.59 0.11 -7.02
C PHE A 90 -4.69 -1.40 -6.97
N GLY A 91 -4.95 -1.95 -5.80
CA GLY A 91 -4.97 -3.38 -5.64
C GLY A 91 -5.84 -3.85 -4.50
N VAL A 92 -5.93 -5.16 -4.41
CA VAL A 92 -6.62 -5.87 -3.34
C VAL A 92 -5.66 -6.90 -2.77
N ALA A 93 -5.64 -7.05 -1.46
CA ALA A 93 -4.87 -8.07 -0.78
C ALA A 93 -5.71 -8.78 0.28
N TYR A 94 -5.45 -10.05 0.44
CA TYR A 94 -5.96 -10.88 1.52
C TYR A 94 -4.87 -11.05 2.58
N LYS A 95 -5.22 -10.86 3.84
CA LYS A 95 -4.28 -10.82 4.96
C LYS A 95 -4.70 -11.81 6.05
N PRO A 96 -4.42 -13.12 5.90
CA PRO A 96 -4.64 -14.10 6.95
C PRO A 96 -3.72 -13.85 8.14
N CYS A 97 -4.29 -13.92 9.34
CA CYS A 97 -3.54 -13.79 10.58
C CYS A 97 -2.86 -15.12 10.93
N ILE A 98 -1.53 -15.10 11.08
CA ILE A 98 -0.73 -16.29 11.40
C ILE A 98 -0.15 -16.27 12.82
N THR A 99 0.02 -15.10 13.41
CA THR A 99 0.53 -14.97 14.79
C THR A 99 -0.37 -14.05 15.60
N ARG A 100 -0.56 -14.38 16.89
CA ARG A 100 -1.38 -13.59 17.81
C ARG A 100 -0.72 -13.49 19.16
N GLY A 101 -0.61 -12.27 19.66
CA GLY A 101 -0.28 -11.94 21.02
C GLY A 101 -1.40 -11.14 21.68
N ARG A 102 -1.16 -10.66 22.89
CA ARG A 102 -2.15 -9.89 23.66
C ARG A 102 -2.47 -8.53 23.00
N ASN A 103 -1.46 -7.84 22.53
CA ASN A 103 -1.57 -6.51 21.96
C ASN A 103 -0.95 -6.42 20.54
N ASN A 104 -0.61 -7.54 19.94
CA ASN A 104 0.01 -7.60 18.64
C ASN A 104 -0.48 -8.82 17.84
N PHE A 105 -0.41 -8.73 16.54
CA PHE A 105 -0.71 -9.85 15.65
C PHE A 105 0.04 -9.68 14.33
N GLY A 106 0.31 -10.79 13.67
CA GLY A 106 1.00 -10.80 12.39
C GLY A 106 0.17 -11.45 11.30
N ASN A 107 0.19 -10.81 10.14
CA ASN A 107 -0.54 -11.23 8.95
C ASN A 107 0.44 -11.52 7.80
N VAL A 108 0.18 -12.57 7.06
CA VAL A 108 0.75 -12.70 5.71
C VAL A 108 -0.10 -11.88 4.76
N ARG A 109 0.50 -11.10 3.89
CA ARG A 109 -0.18 -10.30 2.88
C ARG A 109 0.02 -10.93 1.52
N ILE A 110 -1.09 -11.24 0.82
CA ILE A 110 -1.10 -11.79 -0.54
C ILE A 110 -2.06 -10.93 -1.35
N GLY A 111 -1.58 -10.31 -2.40
CA GLY A 111 -2.42 -9.38 -3.17
C GLY A 111 -2.03 -9.27 -4.63
N ALA A 112 -2.86 -8.54 -5.35
CA ALA A 112 -2.61 -8.16 -6.73
C ALA A 112 -3.02 -6.73 -6.97
N SER A 113 -2.35 -6.07 -7.91
CA SER A 113 -2.64 -4.69 -8.29
C SER A 113 -2.57 -4.48 -9.78
N ALA A 114 -3.21 -3.40 -10.20
CA ALA A 114 -3.13 -2.84 -11.54
C ALA A 114 -2.82 -1.35 -11.43
N GLY A 115 -2.00 -0.85 -12.32
CA GLY A 115 -1.55 0.53 -12.26
C GLY A 115 -0.92 1.03 -13.55
N SER A 116 -0.14 2.08 -13.44
CA SER A 116 0.57 2.69 -14.56
C SER A 116 1.83 3.41 -14.10
N ASP A 117 2.81 3.49 -14.97
CA ASP A 117 4.00 4.34 -14.81
C ASP A 117 3.94 5.62 -15.66
N THR A 118 2.74 6.06 -16.01
CA THR A 118 2.45 7.20 -16.91
C THR A 118 2.49 6.80 -18.40
N ASN A 119 3.32 5.84 -18.78
CA ASN A 119 3.54 5.43 -20.17
C ASN A 119 2.93 4.05 -20.48
N ARG A 120 2.91 3.15 -19.50
CA ARG A 120 2.53 1.75 -19.66
C ARG A 120 1.59 1.30 -18.55
N PHE A 121 0.75 0.35 -18.87
CA PHE A 121 -0.03 -0.38 -17.88
C PHE A 121 0.86 -1.38 -17.14
N LEU A 122 0.75 -1.41 -15.82
CA LEU A 122 1.49 -2.29 -14.93
C LEU A 122 0.54 -3.24 -14.23
N GLY A 123 0.94 -4.49 -14.11
CA GLY A 123 0.31 -5.46 -13.21
C GLY A 123 1.28 -5.83 -12.11
N GLY A 124 0.78 -6.11 -10.91
CA GLY A 124 1.63 -6.50 -9.80
C GLY A 124 1.03 -7.60 -8.93
N ILE A 125 1.89 -8.48 -8.41
CA ILE A 125 1.58 -9.45 -7.36
C ILE A 125 2.35 -9.00 -6.12
N HIS A 126 1.67 -8.95 -4.99
CA HIS A 126 2.20 -8.47 -3.73
C HIS A 126 2.24 -9.59 -2.71
N LEU A 127 3.41 -9.83 -2.15
CA LEU A 127 3.64 -10.77 -1.05
C LEU A 127 4.32 -10.06 0.09
N GLY A 128 3.96 -10.38 1.33
CA GLY A 128 4.59 -9.76 2.48
C GLY A 128 4.15 -10.35 3.81
N TYR A 129 4.85 -9.90 4.85
CA TYR A 129 4.48 -10.12 6.22
C TYR A 129 4.33 -8.78 6.91
N GLU A 130 3.21 -8.59 7.58
CA GLU A 130 2.87 -7.39 8.32
C GLU A 130 2.68 -7.73 9.79
N HIS A 131 3.32 -6.97 10.66
CA HIS A 131 3.15 -7.10 12.09
C HIS A 131 2.53 -5.83 12.67
N ASN A 132 1.46 -6.02 13.44
CA ASN A 132 0.61 -4.95 13.96
C ASN A 132 0.71 -4.88 15.48
N TYR A 133 0.81 -3.68 16.02
CA TYR A 133 0.81 -3.37 17.44
C TYR A 133 -0.39 -2.48 17.77
N ALA A 134 -1.32 -2.99 18.56
CA ALA A 134 -2.48 -2.23 19.04
C ALA A 134 -2.07 -1.25 20.13
N LEU A 135 -2.43 0.02 19.98
CA LEU A 135 -2.27 1.07 20.96
C LEU A 135 -3.56 1.27 21.77
N ASN A 136 -3.43 1.80 22.99
CA ASN A 136 -4.58 2.03 23.88
C ASN A 136 -5.65 2.98 23.32
N SER A 137 -5.27 3.81 22.34
CA SER A 137 -6.16 4.74 21.62
C SER A 137 -7.04 4.09 20.55
N GLY A 138 -6.90 2.78 20.31
CA GLY A 138 -7.53 2.08 19.19
C GLY A 138 -6.77 2.18 17.87
N TRP A 139 -5.72 2.99 17.80
CA TRP A 139 -4.80 3.05 16.69
C TRP A 139 -3.89 1.84 16.67
N MET A 140 -3.31 1.53 15.52
CA MET A 140 -2.28 0.51 15.40
C MET A 140 -1.06 1.07 14.71
N LEU A 141 0.10 0.64 15.17
CA LEU A 141 1.37 0.80 14.50
C LEU A 141 1.66 -0.49 13.76
N PHE A 142 2.15 -0.42 12.52
CA PHE A 142 2.57 -1.63 11.82
C PHE A 142 3.92 -1.45 11.14
N TRP A 143 4.61 -2.55 11.00
CA TRP A 143 5.71 -2.70 10.05
C TRP A 143 5.42 -3.87 9.13
N GLN A 144 5.89 -3.77 7.90
CA GLN A 144 5.67 -4.75 6.87
C GLN A 144 6.97 -4.98 6.09
N VAL A 145 7.34 -6.23 5.92
CA VAL A 145 8.30 -6.64 4.90
C VAL A 145 7.51 -7.10 3.69
N LYS A 146 7.78 -6.54 2.53
CA LYS A 146 7.06 -6.87 1.31
C LYS A 146 8.00 -7.12 0.14
N THR A 147 7.51 -7.92 -0.80
CA THR A 147 8.10 -8.12 -2.11
C THR A 147 6.98 -8.01 -3.15
N ASP A 148 7.14 -7.09 -4.05
CA ASP A 148 6.20 -6.88 -5.14
C ASP A 148 6.83 -7.36 -6.44
N LEU A 149 6.14 -8.23 -7.17
CA LEU A 149 6.50 -8.69 -8.51
C LEU A 149 5.72 -7.85 -9.52
N MET A 150 6.40 -6.97 -10.24
CA MET A 150 5.79 -6.04 -11.19
C MET A 150 5.97 -6.51 -12.63
N ILE A 151 4.84 -6.71 -13.33
CA ILE A 151 4.82 -7.08 -14.74
C ILE A 151 4.83 -5.81 -15.58
N LYS A 152 5.78 -5.69 -16.51
CA LYS A 152 6.01 -4.54 -17.38
C LYS A 152 6.53 -3.28 -16.67
N GLY A 153 6.94 -3.38 -15.40
CA GLY A 153 7.64 -2.30 -14.70
C GLY A 153 9.11 -2.20 -15.07
N GLU A 154 9.76 -1.12 -14.65
CA GLU A 154 11.21 -0.98 -14.76
C GLU A 154 11.92 -2.01 -13.87
N ASP A 155 11.44 -2.15 -12.63
CA ASP A 155 11.92 -3.16 -11.68
C ASP A 155 10.93 -4.33 -11.62
N LEU A 156 11.44 -5.54 -11.86
CA LEU A 156 10.64 -6.77 -11.76
C LEU A 156 10.29 -7.08 -10.31
N PHE A 157 11.25 -6.89 -9.40
CA PHE A 157 11.08 -7.13 -7.96
C PHE A 157 11.28 -5.83 -7.19
N ARG A 158 10.37 -5.55 -6.28
CA ARG A 158 10.44 -4.41 -5.36
C ARG A 158 10.32 -4.93 -3.95
N THR A 159 11.45 -5.16 -3.30
CA THR A 159 11.52 -5.70 -1.93
C THR A 159 11.93 -4.60 -0.97
N GLY A 160 11.28 -4.55 0.19
CA GLY A 160 11.64 -3.57 1.21
C GLY A 160 10.78 -3.62 2.46
N ILE A 161 10.94 -2.57 3.26
CA ILE A 161 10.26 -2.43 4.55
C ILE A 161 9.38 -1.18 4.50
N VAL A 162 8.15 -1.34 4.98
CA VAL A 162 7.16 -0.26 5.12
C VAL A 162 6.80 -0.14 6.60
N LEU A 163 6.70 1.09 7.07
CA LEU A 163 6.21 1.45 8.41
C LEU A 163 4.96 2.31 8.25
N GLY A 164 4.03 2.19 9.18
CA GLY A 164 2.82 2.98 9.10
C GLY A 164 1.89 2.87 10.28
N PHE A 165 0.75 3.54 10.12
CA PHE A 165 -0.31 3.61 11.13
C PHE A 165 -1.63 3.15 10.54
N LYS A 166 -2.47 2.57 11.41
CA LYS A 166 -3.86 2.22 11.10
C LYS A 166 -4.79 2.95 12.04
N LEU A 167 -5.78 3.57 11.45
CA LEU A 167 -6.82 4.35 12.13
C LEU A 167 -8.14 3.61 12.07
N PRO A 168 -8.85 3.42 13.20
CA PRO A 168 -10.17 2.82 13.18
C PRO A 168 -11.16 3.75 12.49
N VAL A 169 -11.98 3.20 11.61
CA VAL A 169 -13.11 3.89 10.98
C VAL A 169 -14.37 3.42 11.67
N LYS A 170 -15.10 4.36 12.25
CA LYS A 170 -16.40 4.11 12.91
C LYS A 170 -17.53 4.16 11.90
#